data_3c7008e509a838d0e0ec75f342f3e09e
#
_entry.id   3c7008e509a838d0e0ec75f342f3e09e
#
_cell.length_a   1.000
_cell.length_b   1.000
_cell.length_c   1.000
_cell.angle_alpha   90.00
_cell.angle_beta   90.00
_cell.angle_gamma   90.00
#
_symmetry.space_group_name_H-M   'P 1'
#
loop_
_entity.id
_entity.type
_entity.pdbx_description
1 polymer ?
#
loop_
_entity_poly.entity_id
_entity_poly.type
_entity_poly.pdbx_seq_one_letter_code
_entity_poly.pdbx_strand_id
1 'polypeptide(L)'
;MLLVVVGSAATGFFDVRADAPIPGWASRLLYSATHASVRRSAPKQNNPLPASDETLIAGGKLYLNDCVGCHGEPGKPPSDFGATFYPPAPQFPLVGTAYGEQQLFWIAKHGIRRTGMSAQEFSYADKDLWAVAAFIRRFPNLPPELLSKIRQQSGNSPEAPK
;
A
#
# COMPACT_ATOMS: atom_id res chain seq x y z
N MET A 1 5.09 -27.49 23.52
CA MET A 1 4.68 -26.83 22.26
C MET A 1 5.71 -25.83 21.77
N LEU A 2 6.22 -24.90 22.56
CA LEU A 2 7.23 -23.92 22.15
C LEU A 2 8.51 -24.57 21.60
N LEU A 3 9.04 -25.62 22.24
CA LEU A 3 10.24 -26.33 21.80
C LEU A 3 10.06 -27.01 20.43
N VAL A 4 8.86 -27.48 20.11
CA VAL A 4 8.55 -28.08 18.80
C VAL A 4 8.58 -27.01 17.72
N VAL A 5 8.02 -25.84 17.98
CA VAL A 5 8.03 -24.69 17.03
C VAL A 5 9.46 -24.21 16.80
N VAL A 6 10.23 -24.02 17.86
CA VAL A 6 11.65 -23.60 17.75
C VAL A 6 12.50 -24.68 17.05
N GLY A 7 12.30 -25.94 17.40
CA GLY A 7 12.99 -27.05 16.75
C GLY A 7 12.67 -27.15 15.26
N SER A 8 11.40 -27.00 14.89
CA SER A 8 10.99 -27.01 13.47
C SER A 8 11.60 -25.84 12.70
N ALA A 9 11.69 -24.66 13.31
CA ALA A 9 12.33 -23.51 12.69
C ALA A 9 13.84 -23.73 12.48
N ALA A 10 14.53 -24.26 13.49
CA ALA A 10 15.98 -24.50 13.46
C ALA A 10 16.38 -25.61 12.47
N THR A 11 15.48 -26.57 12.20
CA THR A 11 15.72 -27.69 11.30
C THR A 11 15.25 -27.46 9.86
N GLY A 12 14.75 -26.27 9.55
CA GLY A 12 14.30 -25.90 8.18
C GLY A 12 12.95 -26.50 7.78
N PHE A 13 12.16 -26.99 8.73
CA PHE A 13 10.81 -27.53 8.44
C PHE A 13 9.78 -26.45 8.10
N PHE A 14 10.10 -25.16 8.35
CA PHE A 14 9.24 -24.08 7.90
C PHE A 14 9.48 -23.77 6.42
N ASP A 15 8.43 -23.89 5.62
CA ASP A 15 8.46 -23.43 4.24
C ASP A 15 8.52 -21.90 4.19
N VAL A 16 9.62 -21.36 3.68
CA VAL A 16 9.88 -19.91 3.59
C VAL A 16 9.62 -19.36 2.19
N ARG A 17 9.15 -20.18 1.26
CA ARG A 17 8.86 -19.74 -0.11
C ARG A 17 7.73 -18.72 -0.13
N ALA A 18 7.92 -17.66 -0.90
CA ALA A 18 6.92 -16.61 -1.03
C ALA A 18 5.66 -17.05 -1.79
N ASP A 19 5.76 -18.07 -2.64
CA ASP A 19 4.68 -18.62 -3.45
C ASP A 19 3.93 -19.79 -2.78
N ALA A 20 4.39 -20.23 -1.62
CA ALA A 20 3.74 -21.31 -0.87
C ALA A 20 2.49 -20.80 -0.14
N PRO A 21 1.32 -21.43 -0.36
CA PRO A 21 0.11 -21.05 0.35
C PRO A 21 0.21 -21.42 1.84
N ILE A 22 -0.17 -20.49 2.71
CA ILE A 22 -0.33 -20.79 4.14
C ILE A 22 -1.74 -21.31 4.43
N PRO A 23 -1.95 -22.10 5.50
CA PRO A 23 -3.28 -22.56 5.89
C PRO A 23 -4.27 -21.38 6.05
N GLY A 24 -5.51 -21.55 5.58
CA GLY A 24 -6.50 -20.48 5.58
C GLY A 24 -6.80 -19.87 6.95
N TRP A 25 -6.71 -20.66 8.04
CA TRP A 25 -6.84 -20.13 9.40
C TRP A 25 -5.69 -19.18 9.77
N ALA A 26 -4.45 -19.52 9.37
CA ALA A 26 -3.28 -18.69 9.64
C ALA A 26 -3.35 -17.38 8.81
N SER A 27 -3.77 -17.45 7.54
CA SER A 27 -4.02 -16.28 6.71
C SER A 27 -5.05 -15.34 7.35
N ARG A 28 -6.18 -15.85 7.82
CA ARG A 28 -7.22 -15.06 8.52
C ARG A 28 -6.69 -14.42 9.79
N LEU A 29 -5.92 -15.16 10.58
CA LEU A 29 -5.33 -14.65 11.83
C LEU A 29 -4.36 -13.50 11.54
N LEU A 30 -3.46 -13.69 10.57
CA LEU A 30 -2.47 -12.67 10.18
C LEU A 30 -3.16 -11.42 9.61
N TYR A 31 -4.17 -11.61 8.78
CA TYR A 31 -4.99 -10.52 8.24
C TYR A 31 -5.66 -9.73 9.38
N SER A 32 -6.33 -10.42 10.29
CA SER A 32 -6.99 -9.78 11.43
C SER A 32 -6.00 -9.05 12.35
N ALA A 33 -4.84 -9.64 12.61
CA ALA A 33 -3.79 -9.02 13.40
C ALA A 33 -3.24 -7.75 12.72
N THR A 34 -3.01 -7.80 11.41
CA THR A 34 -2.57 -6.63 10.63
C THR A 34 -3.59 -5.51 10.71
N HIS A 35 -4.87 -5.81 10.45
CA HIS A 35 -5.95 -4.81 10.54
C HIS A 35 -6.08 -4.22 11.95
N ALA A 36 -5.98 -5.04 12.99
CA ALA A 36 -6.05 -4.57 14.38
C ALA A 36 -4.85 -3.66 14.71
N SER A 37 -3.65 -4.04 14.29
CA SER A 37 -2.44 -3.26 14.47
C SER A 37 -2.53 -1.90 13.77
N VAL A 38 -2.93 -1.88 12.51
CA VAL A 38 -3.10 -0.64 11.73
C VAL A 38 -4.13 0.28 12.39
N ARG A 39 -5.31 -0.24 12.78
CA ARG A 39 -6.34 0.57 13.47
C ARG A 39 -5.87 1.14 14.79
N ARG A 40 -5.06 0.39 15.53
CA ARG A 40 -4.52 0.83 16.82
C ARG A 40 -3.45 1.90 16.66
N SER A 41 -2.57 1.74 15.67
CA SER A 41 -1.34 2.53 15.53
C SER A 41 -1.50 3.74 14.62
N ALA A 42 -2.49 3.74 13.71
CA ALA A 42 -2.77 4.88 12.86
C ALA A 42 -3.07 6.15 13.68
N PRO A 43 -2.63 7.33 13.22
CA PRO A 43 -2.90 8.60 13.89
C PRO A 43 -4.41 8.83 14.05
N LYS A 44 -4.80 9.47 15.14
CA LYS A 44 -6.21 9.78 15.43
C LYS A 44 -6.66 11.08 14.78
N GLN A 45 -5.73 11.94 14.39
CA GLN A 45 -6.00 13.18 13.67
C GLN A 45 -6.42 12.91 12.23
N ASN A 46 -7.25 13.78 11.69
CA ASN A 46 -7.60 13.76 10.28
C ASN A 46 -6.38 14.17 9.43
N ASN A 47 -6.47 13.89 8.12
CA ASN A 47 -5.49 14.37 7.16
C ASN A 47 -5.32 15.90 7.32
N PRO A 48 -4.11 16.38 7.57
CA PRO A 48 -3.86 17.82 7.75
C PRO A 48 -3.91 18.61 6.44
N LEU A 49 -3.90 17.93 5.30
CA LEU A 49 -3.96 18.58 3.99
C LEU A 49 -5.40 18.95 3.63
N PRO A 50 -5.60 20.05 2.88
CA PRO A 50 -6.93 20.41 2.39
C PRO A 50 -7.44 19.34 1.41
N ALA A 51 -8.77 19.11 1.44
CA ALA A 51 -9.43 18.23 0.47
C ALA A 51 -9.59 18.98 -0.87
N SER A 52 -8.50 19.15 -1.61
CA SER A 52 -8.43 19.91 -2.86
C SER A 52 -7.87 19.08 -4.00
N ASP A 53 -8.08 19.55 -5.24
CA ASP A 53 -7.50 18.92 -6.44
C ASP A 53 -5.97 18.95 -6.40
N GLU A 54 -5.36 19.98 -5.85
CA GLU A 54 -3.90 20.09 -5.72
C GLU A 54 -3.35 18.97 -4.84
N THR A 55 -4.01 18.68 -3.71
CA THR A 55 -3.64 17.55 -2.85
C THR A 55 -3.77 16.22 -3.59
N LEU A 56 -4.88 16.03 -4.33
CA LEU A 56 -5.10 14.81 -5.10
C LEU A 56 -4.09 14.67 -6.26
N ILE A 57 -3.72 15.77 -6.91
CA ILE A 57 -2.70 15.78 -7.97
C ILE A 57 -1.34 15.39 -7.38
N ALA A 58 -0.94 15.98 -6.25
CA ALA A 58 0.33 15.64 -5.59
C ALA A 58 0.38 14.16 -5.21
N GLY A 59 -0.65 13.65 -4.55
CA GLY A 59 -0.75 12.22 -4.18
C GLY A 59 -0.83 11.29 -5.38
N GLY A 60 -1.54 11.70 -6.43
CA GLY A 60 -1.67 10.92 -7.67
C GLY A 60 -0.35 10.80 -8.43
N LYS A 61 0.44 11.85 -8.48
CA LYS A 61 1.79 11.82 -9.08
C LYS A 61 2.69 10.83 -8.35
N LEU A 62 2.74 10.89 -7.02
CA LEU A 62 3.49 9.95 -6.22
C LEU A 62 3.00 8.52 -6.46
N TYR A 63 1.68 8.31 -6.45
CA TYR A 63 1.10 6.99 -6.70
C TYR A 63 1.49 6.43 -8.07
N LEU A 64 1.39 7.23 -9.15
CA LEU A 64 1.73 6.81 -10.50
C LEU A 64 3.21 6.54 -10.70
N ASN A 65 4.09 7.19 -9.92
CA ASN A 65 5.52 6.97 -10.03
C ASN A 65 5.97 5.71 -9.26
N ASP A 66 5.45 5.48 -8.04
CA ASP A 66 6.08 4.57 -7.10
C ASP A 66 5.17 3.45 -6.59
N CYS A 67 3.84 3.56 -6.77
CA CYS A 67 2.89 2.61 -6.21
C CYS A 67 2.25 1.68 -7.26
N VAL A 68 2.11 2.15 -8.49
CA VAL A 68 1.39 1.42 -9.55
C VAL A 68 2.01 0.07 -9.89
N GLY A 69 3.33 -0.05 -9.76
CA GLY A 69 4.05 -1.29 -10.04
C GLY A 69 3.50 -2.48 -9.26
N CYS A 70 3.06 -2.26 -8.03
CA CYS A 70 2.46 -3.27 -7.17
C CYS A 70 0.93 -3.16 -7.10
N HIS A 71 0.39 -1.94 -6.99
CA HIS A 71 -1.01 -1.70 -6.64
C HIS A 71 -1.94 -1.45 -7.84
N GLY A 72 -1.41 -1.49 -9.05
CA GLY A 72 -2.16 -1.30 -10.29
C GLY A 72 -2.40 0.15 -10.67
N GLU A 73 -2.56 0.39 -11.97
CA GLU A 73 -2.83 1.70 -12.55
C GLU A 73 -4.32 1.84 -12.90
N PRO A 74 -4.95 3.01 -12.65
CA PRO A 74 -6.32 3.26 -13.06
C PRO A 74 -6.55 3.02 -14.55
N GLY A 75 -7.56 2.22 -14.88
CA GLY A 75 -7.91 1.89 -16.27
C GLY A 75 -7.01 0.86 -16.95
N LYS A 76 -6.10 0.22 -16.22
CA LYS A 76 -5.27 -0.90 -16.72
C LYS A 76 -5.60 -2.21 -16.01
N PRO A 77 -5.18 -3.37 -16.56
CA PRO A 77 -5.26 -4.66 -15.87
C PRO A 77 -4.54 -4.64 -14.51
N PRO A 78 -4.83 -5.61 -13.62
CA PRO A 78 -4.09 -5.78 -12.38
C PRO A 78 -2.58 -5.91 -12.61
N SER A 79 -1.79 -5.51 -11.61
CA SER A 79 -0.34 -5.68 -11.66
C SER A 79 0.04 -7.16 -11.50
N ASP A 80 0.67 -7.73 -12.51
CA ASP A 80 1.24 -9.08 -12.42
C ASP A 80 2.34 -9.15 -11.34
N PHE A 81 3.15 -8.10 -11.23
CA PHE A 81 4.18 -8.03 -10.19
C PHE A 81 3.55 -7.98 -8.79
N GLY A 82 2.49 -7.19 -8.61
CA GLY A 82 1.74 -7.15 -7.34
C GLY A 82 1.14 -8.49 -6.94
N ALA A 83 0.82 -9.35 -7.92
CA ALA A 83 0.30 -10.68 -7.69
C ALA A 83 1.36 -11.69 -7.22
N THR A 84 2.65 -11.42 -7.40
CA THR A 84 3.74 -12.32 -6.97
C THR A 84 4.00 -12.28 -5.46
N PHE A 85 3.47 -11.29 -4.74
CA PHE A 85 3.61 -11.21 -3.29
C PHE A 85 2.61 -12.11 -2.57
N TYR A 86 2.96 -12.50 -1.36
CA TYR A 86 2.01 -13.17 -0.47
C TYR A 86 1.92 -12.41 0.88
N PRO A 87 0.75 -11.86 1.25
CA PRO A 87 -0.45 -11.75 0.41
C PRO A 87 -0.22 -10.87 -0.83
N PRO A 88 -1.02 -11.07 -1.91
CA PRO A 88 -0.94 -10.21 -3.08
C PRO A 88 -1.22 -8.75 -2.74
N ALA A 89 -0.55 -7.85 -3.45
CA ALA A 89 -0.78 -6.42 -3.29
C ALA A 89 -2.22 -6.05 -3.71
N PRO A 90 -2.98 -5.31 -2.88
CA PRO A 90 -4.34 -4.91 -3.22
C PRO A 90 -4.33 -3.99 -4.44
N GLN A 91 -5.21 -4.28 -5.41
CA GLN A 91 -5.33 -3.52 -6.65
C GLN A 91 -6.33 -2.37 -6.44
N PHE A 92 -5.90 -1.28 -5.83
CA PHE A 92 -6.76 -0.17 -5.41
C PHE A 92 -7.68 0.40 -6.50
N PRO A 93 -7.24 0.54 -7.77
CA PRO A 93 -8.11 1.04 -8.83
C PRO A 93 -9.31 0.15 -9.13
N LEU A 94 -9.24 -1.15 -8.82
CA LEU A 94 -10.28 -2.13 -9.09
C LEU A 94 -11.19 -2.39 -7.89
N VAL A 95 -10.60 -2.51 -6.70
CA VAL A 95 -11.34 -2.94 -5.51
C VAL A 95 -11.49 -1.85 -4.45
N GLY A 96 -10.84 -0.68 -4.66
CA GLY A 96 -10.82 0.36 -3.65
C GLY A 96 -10.10 -0.07 -2.36
N THR A 97 -10.46 0.55 -1.25
CA THR A 97 -9.90 0.22 0.07
C THR A 97 -10.92 0.42 1.17
N ALA A 98 -10.89 -0.45 2.19
CA ALA A 98 -11.67 -0.30 3.41
C ALA A 98 -10.97 0.60 4.46
N TYR A 99 -9.68 0.93 4.24
CA TYR A 99 -8.94 1.78 5.16
C TYR A 99 -9.27 3.26 4.96
N GLY A 100 -9.34 4.01 6.08
CA GLY A 100 -9.38 5.47 6.06
C GLY A 100 -8.01 6.08 5.74
N GLU A 101 -7.96 7.39 5.48
CA GLU A 101 -6.72 8.09 5.10
C GLU A 101 -5.65 7.97 6.18
N GLN A 102 -6.01 8.00 7.46
CA GLN A 102 -5.07 7.84 8.58
C GLN A 102 -4.37 6.47 8.56
N GLN A 103 -5.13 5.44 8.23
CA GLN A 103 -4.63 4.07 8.14
C GLN A 103 -3.77 3.87 6.91
N LEU A 104 -4.18 4.44 5.76
CA LEU A 104 -3.40 4.44 4.52
C LEU A 104 -2.08 5.19 4.68
N PHE A 105 -2.12 6.36 5.31
CA PHE A 105 -0.92 7.12 5.67
C PHE A 105 0.04 6.28 6.51
N TRP A 106 -0.48 5.65 7.58
CA TRP A 106 0.33 4.83 8.47
C TRP A 106 0.96 3.64 7.74
N ILE A 107 0.18 2.96 6.89
CA ILE A 107 0.67 1.84 6.07
C ILE A 107 1.73 2.31 5.07
N ALA A 108 1.50 3.41 4.37
CA ALA A 108 2.49 3.96 3.45
C ALA A 108 3.78 4.35 4.18
N LYS A 109 3.67 4.98 5.34
CA LYS A 109 4.82 5.41 6.13
C LYS A 109 5.66 4.24 6.62
N HIS A 110 5.04 3.27 7.28
CA HIS A 110 5.75 2.22 8.03
C HIS A 110 5.82 0.88 7.31
N GLY A 111 5.09 0.71 6.20
CA GLY A 111 4.96 -0.58 5.53
C GLY A 111 4.21 -1.62 6.36
N ILE A 112 4.22 -2.86 5.88
CA ILE A 112 3.65 -4.00 6.59
C ILE A 112 4.71 -5.10 6.67
N ARG A 113 5.16 -5.41 7.87
CA ARG A 113 6.21 -6.40 8.12
C ARG A 113 5.90 -7.76 7.47
N ARG A 114 6.89 -8.34 6.81
CA ARG A 114 6.83 -9.64 6.12
C ARG A 114 5.83 -9.71 4.97
N THR A 115 5.60 -8.55 4.33
CA THR A 115 4.90 -8.42 3.06
C THR A 115 5.78 -7.66 2.08
N GLY A 116 5.32 -7.52 0.82
CA GLY A 116 5.99 -6.68 -0.18
C GLY A 116 5.81 -5.17 0.07
N MET A 117 4.97 -4.74 1.03
CA MET A 117 4.75 -3.32 1.32
C MET A 117 5.87 -2.77 2.21
N SER A 118 6.83 -2.11 1.59
CA SER A 118 7.96 -1.45 2.27
C SER A 118 7.56 -0.14 2.94
N ALA A 119 8.36 0.30 3.92
CA ALA A 119 8.21 1.61 4.56
C ALA A 119 8.71 2.71 3.62
N GLN A 120 7.91 3.77 3.46
CA GLN A 120 8.23 4.90 2.58
C GLN A 120 8.72 6.14 3.33
N GLU A 121 8.81 6.10 4.65
CA GLU A 121 9.23 7.23 5.49
C GLU A 121 10.65 7.74 5.18
N PHE A 122 11.50 6.88 4.61
CA PHE A 122 12.86 7.25 4.23
C PHE A 122 12.95 7.97 2.87
N SER A 123 11.90 7.85 2.06
CA SER A 123 11.86 8.42 0.70
C SER A 123 10.95 9.63 0.58
N TYR A 124 9.95 9.76 1.45
CA TYR A 124 8.89 10.78 1.35
C TYR A 124 8.60 11.45 2.68
N ALA A 125 8.31 12.75 2.61
CA ALA A 125 7.84 13.50 3.77
C ALA A 125 6.39 13.10 4.13
N ASP A 126 6.00 13.31 5.39
CA ASP A 126 4.64 13.00 5.88
C ASP A 126 3.54 13.65 5.04
N LYS A 127 3.74 14.88 4.55
CA LYS A 127 2.80 15.58 3.68
C LYS A 127 2.53 14.81 2.38
N ASP A 128 3.56 14.21 1.80
CA ASP A 128 3.46 13.48 0.54
C ASP A 128 2.72 12.14 0.75
N LEU A 129 2.98 11.49 1.88
CA LEU A 129 2.30 10.27 2.30
C LEU A 129 0.82 10.52 2.65
N TRP A 130 0.49 11.69 3.22
CA TRP A 130 -0.90 12.10 3.42
C TRP A 130 -1.60 12.38 2.09
N ALA A 131 -0.91 13.00 1.14
CA ALA A 131 -1.47 13.26 -0.18
C ALA A 131 -1.78 11.96 -0.94
N VAL A 132 -0.87 10.97 -0.91
CA VAL A 132 -1.13 9.68 -1.55
C VAL A 132 -2.25 8.90 -0.85
N ALA A 133 -2.37 8.99 0.47
CA ALA A 133 -3.49 8.40 1.21
C ALA A 133 -4.84 8.98 0.79
N ALA A 134 -4.93 10.31 0.65
CA ALA A 134 -6.12 10.99 0.14
C ALA A 134 -6.44 10.56 -1.29
N PHE A 135 -5.44 10.44 -2.15
CA PHE A 135 -5.62 10.00 -3.54
C PHE A 135 -6.16 8.57 -3.61
N ILE A 136 -5.54 7.60 -2.92
CA ILE A 136 -5.99 6.20 -2.89
C ILE A 136 -7.44 6.09 -2.40
N ARG A 137 -7.80 6.89 -1.43
CA ARG A 137 -9.17 6.91 -0.88
C ARG A 137 -10.21 7.36 -1.90
N ARG A 138 -9.81 8.13 -2.91
CA ARG A 138 -10.67 8.68 -3.96
C ARG A 138 -10.84 7.78 -5.18
N PHE A 139 -10.10 6.68 -5.33
CA PHE A 139 -10.17 5.83 -6.53
C PHE A 139 -11.59 5.50 -7.00
N PRO A 140 -12.54 5.11 -6.14
CA PRO A 140 -13.89 4.79 -6.60
C PRO A 140 -14.63 5.96 -7.25
N ASN A 141 -14.23 7.20 -6.94
CA ASN A 141 -14.90 8.42 -7.36
C ASN A 141 -13.93 9.47 -7.94
N LEU A 142 -12.85 9.02 -8.58
CA LEU A 142 -11.86 9.91 -9.16
C LEU A 142 -12.36 10.43 -10.52
N PRO A 143 -12.51 11.77 -10.70
CA PRO A 143 -12.93 12.32 -11.99
C PRO A 143 -11.92 12.02 -13.10
N PRO A 144 -12.37 11.61 -14.30
CA PRO A 144 -11.48 11.32 -15.43
C PRO A 144 -10.57 12.48 -15.81
N GLU A 145 -11.08 13.72 -15.73
CA GLU A 145 -10.31 14.94 -16.03
C GLU A 145 -9.15 15.12 -15.04
N LEU A 146 -9.37 14.81 -13.77
CA LEU A 146 -8.33 14.91 -12.76
C LEU A 146 -7.24 13.86 -12.99
N LEU A 147 -7.64 12.64 -13.32
CA LEU A 147 -6.69 11.58 -13.67
C LEU A 147 -5.85 11.95 -14.90
N SER A 148 -6.46 12.57 -15.90
CA SER A 148 -5.75 13.05 -17.10
C SER A 148 -4.70 14.11 -16.76
N LYS A 149 -5.05 15.08 -15.90
CA LYS A 149 -4.11 16.10 -15.39
C LYS A 149 -2.95 15.48 -14.64
N ILE A 150 -3.24 14.49 -13.76
CA ILE A 150 -2.21 13.80 -13.00
C ILE A 150 -1.22 13.09 -13.92
N ARG A 151 -1.71 12.36 -14.94
CA ARG A 151 -0.87 11.67 -15.92
C ARG A 151 0.03 12.62 -16.71
N GLN A 152 -0.51 13.73 -17.17
CA GLN A 152 0.28 14.74 -17.88
C GLN A 152 1.42 15.29 -17.01
N GLN A 153 1.14 15.53 -15.74
CA GLN A 153 2.13 16.07 -14.82
C GLN A 153 3.14 15.02 -14.30
N SER A 154 2.77 13.74 -14.27
CA SER A 154 3.68 12.65 -13.90
C SER A 154 4.70 12.39 -15.01
N GLY A 155 4.28 12.42 -16.30
CA GLY A 155 5.18 12.26 -17.45
C GLY A 155 6.20 13.40 -17.63
N ASN A 156 5.99 14.54 -17.00
CA ASN A 156 6.88 15.71 -17.01
C ASN A 156 7.74 15.84 -15.73
N SER A 157 7.70 14.89 -14.82
CA SER A 157 8.56 14.92 -13.63
C SER A 157 10.01 14.67 -14.04
N PRO A 158 10.99 15.50 -13.63
CA PRO A 158 12.39 15.19 -13.85
C PRO A 158 12.71 13.88 -13.11
N GLU A 159 13.42 13.01 -13.81
CA GLU A 159 13.92 11.73 -13.28
C GLU A 159 14.62 11.99 -11.93
N ALA A 160 14.21 11.28 -10.87
CA ALA A 160 14.85 11.41 -9.58
C ALA A 160 16.34 11.06 -9.72
N PRO A 161 17.25 11.79 -9.07
CA PRO A 161 18.67 11.47 -9.13
C PRO A 161 18.92 10.06 -8.60
N LYS A 162 19.63 9.25 -9.41
CA LYS A 162 20.05 7.87 -9.09
C LYS A 162 20.98 7.84 -7.90
#